data_9f8ce8171fe597f35386e897d3bcb4a4
#
_entry.id   9f8ce8171fe597f35386e897d3bcb4a4
#
_cell.length_a   1.000
_cell.length_b   1.000
_cell.length_c   1.000
_cell.angle_alpha   90.00
_cell.angle_beta   90.00
_cell.angle_gamma   90.00
#
_symmetry.space_group_name_H-M   'P 1'
#
loop_
_entity.id
_entity.type
_entity.pdbx_description
1 polymer ?
#
loop_
_entity_poly.entity_id
_entity_poly.type
_entity_poly.pdbx_seq_one_letter_code
_entity_poly.pdbx_strand_id
1 'polypeptide(L)'
;MALLEVKNLTKNFGGLTAVGDVSMELNEGELVGLIGPNGAGKTTLFNLLTGVYEPSEGTVTLDGIVLNGKAPYKIASLGSSRTFQNIRLFKDMTVLENVLVGLSNKQPSNFFASLLRLPKYYSSEEELKDKAMKLLAIFNLDGEA
;
A
#
# COMPACT_ATOMS: atom_id res chain seq x y z
N MET A 1 -18.33 8.21 9.64
CA MET A 1 -17.91 8.48 8.24
C MET A 1 -17.18 7.25 7.78
N ALA A 2 -17.51 6.70 6.61
CA ALA A 2 -16.79 5.53 6.08
C ALA A 2 -15.32 5.88 5.83
N LEU A 3 -14.38 5.03 6.23
CA LEU A 3 -12.97 5.16 5.94
C LEU A 3 -12.69 4.92 4.45
N LEU A 4 -13.33 3.88 3.87
CA LEU A 4 -13.28 3.59 2.45
C LEU A 4 -14.71 3.57 1.92
N GLU A 5 -14.96 4.31 0.85
CA GLU A 5 -16.23 4.33 0.15
C GLU A 5 -16.01 4.00 -1.33
N VAL A 6 -16.77 3.04 -1.84
CA VAL A 6 -16.76 2.61 -3.24
C VAL A 6 -18.18 2.79 -3.78
N LYS A 7 -18.32 3.52 -4.89
CA LYS A 7 -19.62 3.80 -5.51
C LYS A 7 -19.63 3.40 -6.97
N ASN A 8 -20.54 2.49 -7.33
CA ASN A 8 -20.85 2.05 -8.70
C ASN A 8 -19.59 1.67 -9.49
N LEU A 9 -18.62 1.02 -8.80
CA LEU A 9 -17.31 0.73 -9.36
C LEU A 9 -17.42 -0.34 -10.44
N THR A 10 -16.99 0.00 -11.65
CA THR A 10 -17.00 -0.89 -12.81
C THR A 10 -15.63 -0.91 -13.48
N LYS A 11 -15.21 -2.09 -13.92
CA LYS A 11 -14.01 -2.29 -14.74
C LYS A 11 -14.29 -3.17 -15.92
N ASN A 12 -14.09 -2.61 -17.10
CA ASN A 12 -14.17 -3.29 -18.37
C ASN A 12 -12.78 -3.50 -18.97
N PHE A 13 -12.52 -4.68 -19.51
CA PHE A 13 -11.36 -5.02 -20.33
C PHE A 13 -11.85 -5.42 -21.71
N GLY A 14 -11.84 -4.47 -22.67
CA GLY A 14 -12.49 -4.67 -23.95
C GLY A 14 -13.98 -4.99 -23.77
N GLY A 15 -14.42 -6.13 -24.27
CA GLY A 15 -15.81 -6.59 -24.15
C GLY A 15 -16.15 -7.34 -22.84
N LEU A 16 -15.18 -7.52 -21.93
CA LEU A 16 -15.37 -8.25 -20.69
C LEU A 16 -15.54 -7.29 -19.51
N THR A 17 -16.65 -7.36 -18.80
CA THR A 17 -16.84 -6.69 -17.51
C THR A 17 -16.28 -7.57 -16.39
N ALA A 18 -15.13 -7.21 -15.85
CA ALA A 18 -14.45 -7.95 -14.78
C ALA A 18 -14.94 -7.58 -13.37
N VAL A 19 -15.42 -6.35 -13.20
CA VAL A 19 -16.10 -5.84 -12.00
C VAL A 19 -17.25 -4.99 -12.49
N GLY A 20 -18.46 -5.21 -12.03
CA GLY A 20 -19.67 -4.51 -12.50
C GLY A 20 -20.46 -3.93 -11.33
N ASP A 21 -20.61 -2.62 -11.32
CA ASP A 21 -21.47 -1.85 -10.43
C ASP A 21 -21.33 -2.20 -8.93
N VAL A 22 -20.08 -2.31 -8.44
CA VAL A 22 -19.81 -2.64 -7.04
C VAL A 22 -19.86 -1.39 -6.19
N SER A 23 -20.70 -1.43 -5.15
CA SER A 23 -20.76 -0.39 -4.11
C SER A 23 -20.55 -1.03 -2.74
N MET A 24 -19.66 -0.46 -1.93
CA MET A 24 -19.34 -0.93 -0.59
C MET A 24 -18.74 0.19 0.26
N GLU A 25 -18.86 0.04 1.58
CA GLU A 25 -18.27 0.95 2.56
C GLU A 25 -17.51 0.13 3.60
N LEU A 26 -16.38 0.66 4.07
CA LEU A 26 -15.65 0.17 5.23
C LEU A 26 -15.52 1.29 6.25
N ASN A 27 -15.78 0.95 7.51
CA ASN A 27 -15.54 1.85 8.62
C ASN A 27 -14.19 1.55 9.30
N GLU A 28 -13.70 2.50 10.08
CA GLU A 28 -12.48 2.30 10.86
C GLU A 28 -12.63 1.12 11.85
N GLY A 29 -11.60 0.27 11.92
CA GLY A 29 -11.59 -0.93 12.75
C GLY A 29 -12.42 -2.10 12.21
N GLU A 30 -13.04 -1.98 11.05
CA GLU A 30 -13.86 -3.03 10.45
C GLU A 30 -12.99 -4.03 9.65
N LEU A 31 -13.31 -5.31 9.79
CA LEU A 31 -12.71 -6.40 9.00
C LEU A 31 -13.75 -6.96 8.03
N VAL A 32 -13.51 -6.81 6.73
CA VAL A 32 -14.42 -7.27 5.68
C VAL A 32 -13.75 -8.34 4.83
N GLY A 33 -14.46 -9.45 4.61
CA GLY A 33 -14.03 -10.56 3.74
C GLY A 33 -14.67 -10.49 2.36
N LEU A 34 -13.85 -10.51 1.30
CA LEU A 34 -14.32 -10.63 -0.08
C LEU A 34 -14.24 -12.09 -0.52
N ILE A 35 -15.39 -12.73 -0.66
CA ILE A 35 -15.52 -14.16 -0.97
C ILE A 35 -16.10 -14.34 -2.37
N GLY A 36 -15.66 -15.38 -3.09
CA GLY A 36 -16.18 -15.74 -4.40
C GLY A 36 -15.27 -16.73 -5.12
N PRO A 37 -15.75 -17.39 -6.18
CA PRO A 37 -14.98 -18.37 -6.96
C PRO A 37 -13.78 -17.73 -7.69
N ASN A 38 -12.91 -18.55 -8.26
CA ASN A 38 -11.84 -18.08 -9.14
C ASN A 38 -12.47 -17.41 -10.38
N GLY A 39 -11.91 -16.25 -10.77
CA GLY A 39 -12.47 -15.46 -11.87
C GLY A 39 -13.59 -14.47 -11.47
N ALA A 40 -14.08 -14.47 -10.23
CA ALA A 40 -15.14 -13.55 -9.78
C ALA A 40 -14.71 -12.07 -9.64
N GLY A 41 -13.57 -11.67 -10.17
CA GLY A 41 -13.14 -10.26 -10.15
C GLY A 41 -12.48 -9.78 -8.85
N LYS A 42 -12.27 -10.63 -7.81
CA LYS A 42 -11.68 -10.25 -6.53
C LYS A 42 -10.34 -9.51 -6.68
N THR A 43 -9.41 -10.09 -7.41
CA THR A 43 -8.10 -9.48 -7.66
C THR A 43 -8.21 -8.17 -8.44
N THR A 44 -9.17 -8.10 -9.38
CA THR A 44 -9.46 -6.88 -10.15
C THR A 44 -9.98 -5.78 -9.23
N LEU A 45 -10.88 -6.09 -8.30
CA LEU A 45 -11.39 -5.15 -7.32
C LEU A 45 -10.23 -4.61 -6.44
N PHE A 46 -9.38 -5.49 -5.90
CA PHE A 46 -8.20 -5.05 -5.13
C PHE A 46 -7.24 -4.18 -5.97
N ASN A 47 -7.07 -4.48 -7.26
CA ASN A 47 -6.24 -3.67 -8.15
C ASN A 47 -6.85 -2.28 -8.40
N LEU A 48 -8.18 -2.15 -8.43
CA LEU A 48 -8.88 -0.87 -8.52
C LEU A 48 -8.69 -0.05 -7.21
N LEU A 49 -8.90 -0.68 -6.05
CA LEU A 49 -8.76 -0.03 -4.74
C LEU A 49 -7.33 0.48 -4.47
N THR A 50 -6.34 -0.17 -5.06
CA THR A 50 -4.91 0.18 -4.88
C THR A 50 -4.32 0.97 -6.04
N GLY A 51 -5.13 1.39 -7.02
CA GLY A 51 -4.72 2.21 -8.16
C GLY A 51 -3.84 1.50 -9.18
N VAL A 52 -3.74 0.17 -9.11
CA VAL A 52 -3.04 -0.63 -10.15
C VAL A 52 -3.83 -0.61 -11.46
N TYR A 53 -5.16 -0.59 -11.35
CA TYR A 53 -6.07 -0.38 -12.47
C TYR A 53 -6.91 0.88 -12.24
N GLU A 54 -7.17 1.61 -13.32
CA GLU A 54 -8.13 2.70 -13.31
C GLU A 54 -9.54 2.14 -13.53
N PRO A 55 -10.55 2.55 -12.75
CA PRO A 55 -11.93 2.15 -13.00
C PRO A 55 -12.44 2.69 -14.34
N SER A 56 -13.32 1.93 -14.99
CA SER A 56 -14.03 2.40 -16.19
C SER A 56 -15.17 3.34 -15.80
N GLU A 57 -15.82 3.06 -14.66
CA GLU A 57 -16.90 3.86 -14.09
C GLU A 57 -16.85 3.78 -12.56
N GLY A 58 -17.52 4.72 -11.89
CA GLY A 58 -17.61 4.79 -10.45
C GLY A 58 -16.42 5.44 -9.78
N THR A 59 -16.46 5.48 -8.46
CA THR A 59 -15.45 6.18 -7.64
C THR A 59 -15.00 5.34 -6.45
N VAL A 60 -13.75 5.54 -6.07
CA VAL A 60 -13.17 5.03 -4.82
C VAL A 60 -12.69 6.21 -4.01
N THR A 61 -13.11 6.30 -2.76
CA THR A 61 -12.75 7.39 -1.84
C THR A 61 -12.18 6.79 -0.55
N LEU A 62 -11.04 7.29 -0.11
CA LEU A 62 -10.39 6.92 1.14
C LEU A 62 -10.28 8.17 2.02
N ASP A 63 -10.86 8.12 3.21
CA ASP A 63 -10.89 9.24 4.16
C ASP A 63 -11.29 10.58 3.50
N GLY A 64 -12.35 10.55 2.69
CA GLY A 64 -12.85 11.71 1.94
C GLY A 64 -12.02 12.09 0.69
N ILE A 65 -10.92 11.39 0.41
CA ILE A 65 -10.04 11.69 -0.72
C ILE A 65 -10.32 10.72 -1.86
N VAL A 66 -10.72 11.23 -3.03
CA VAL A 66 -10.93 10.41 -4.24
C VAL A 66 -9.60 9.84 -4.72
N LEU A 67 -9.58 8.52 -4.94
CA LEU A 67 -8.39 7.76 -5.36
C LEU A 67 -8.26 7.63 -6.88
N ASN A 68 -9.35 7.81 -7.63
CA ASN A 68 -9.35 7.70 -9.10
C ASN A 68 -8.24 8.55 -9.72
N GLY A 69 -7.51 8.00 -10.68
CA GLY A 69 -6.40 8.69 -11.36
C GLY A 69 -5.13 8.89 -10.52
N LYS A 70 -5.10 8.41 -9.27
CA LYS A 70 -3.89 8.49 -8.44
C LYS A 70 -3.00 7.27 -8.67
N ALA A 71 -1.70 7.53 -8.80
CA ALA A 71 -0.71 6.46 -8.88
C ALA A 71 -0.66 5.62 -7.57
N PRO A 72 -0.35 4.31 -7.62
CA PRO A 72 -0.33 3.42 -6.46
C PRO A 72 0.49 3.93 -5.27
N TYR A 73 1.65 4.55 -5.54
CA TYR A 73 2.50 5.09 -4.47
C TYR A 73 1.85 6.26 -3.72
N LYS A 74 1.02 7.07 -4.41
CA LYS A 74 0.25 8.15 -3.78
C LYS A 74 -0.88 7.59 -2.91
N ILE A 75 -1.55 6.53 -3.38
CA ILE A 75 -2.58 5.84 -2.61
C ILE A 75 -1.96 5.19 -1.36
N ALA A 76 -0.78 4.58 -1.49
CA ALA A 76 -0.04 4.04 -0.36
C ALA A 76 0.34 5.13 0.67
N SER A 77 0.73 6.33 0.22
CA SER A 77 1.04 7.46 1.11
C SER A 77 -0.17 8.01 1.87
N LEU A 78 -1.40 7.75 1.37
CA LEU A 78 -2.65 8.08 2.07
C LEU A 78 -3.06 7.05 3.14
N GLY A 79 -2.25 6.00 3.35
CA GLY A 79 -2.46 5.00 4.38
C GLY A 79 -3.03 3.67 3.88
N SER A 80 -3.31 3.53 2.58
CA SER A 80 -3.70 2.24 2.01
C SER A 80 -2.47 1.36 1.79
N SER A 81 -2.47 0.14 2.34
CA SER A 81 -1.39 -0.83 2.10
C SER A 81 -1.96 -2.15 1.61
N ARG A 82 -1.15 -2.90 0.87
CA ARG A 82 -1.51 -4.20 0.34
C ARG A 82 -0.37 -5.18 0.51
N THR A 83 -0.70 -6.40 0.96
CA THR A 83 0.22 -7.54 0.89
C THR A 83 0.10 -8.20 -0.49
N PHE A 84 1.26 -8.46 -1.12
CA PHE A 84 1.31 -9.12 -2.43
C PHE A 84 1.71 -10.58 -2.25
N GLN A 85 1.08 -11.48 -3.03
CA GLN A 85 1.43 -12.90 -3.02
C GLN A 85 2.83 -13.16 -3.58
N ASN A 86 3.25 -12.38 -4.59
CA ASN A 86 4.58 -12.45 -5.16
C ASN A 86 5.46 -11.38 -4.51
N ILE A 87 6.28 -11.81 -3.57
CA ILE A 87 7.23 -10.94 -2.89
C ILE A 87 8.40 -10.66 -3.86
N ARG A 88 8.64 -9.39 -4.13
CA ARG A 88 9.80 -8.93 -4.90
C ARG A 88 10.79 -8.30 -3.93
N LEU A 89 11.72 -9.14 -3.44
CA LEU A 89 12.84 -8.67 -2.61
C LEU A 89 14.00 -8.23 -3.50
N PHE A 90 14.78 -7.29 -3.00
CA PHE A 90 16.10 -6.96 -3.53
C PHE A 90 17.07 -8.05 -3.07
N LYS A 91 17.40 -8.98 -3.97
CA LYS A 91 18.15 -10.21 -3.65
C LYS A 91 19.57 -9.96 -3.19
N ASP A 92 20.16 -8.84 -3.63
CA ASP A 92 21.52 -8.43 -3.30
C ASP A 92 21.60 -7.59 -2.02
N MET A 93 20.47 -7.39 -1.33
CA MET A 93 20.36 -6.65 -0.08
C MET A 93 20.06 -7.59 1.07
N THR A 94 20.54 -7.24 2.27
CA THR A 94 20.23 -7.97 3.50
C THR A 94 18.73 -7.88 3.85
N VAL A 95 18.29 -8.70 4.78
CA VAL A 95 16.90 -8.68 5.31
C VAL A 95 16.60 -7.31 5.89
N LEU A 96 17.51 -6.77 6.69
CA LEU A 96 17.38 -5.42 7.28
C LEU A 96 17.27 -4.33 6.22
N GLU A 97 18.12 -4.34 5.21
CA GLU A 97 18.09 -3.35 4.13
C GLU A 97 16.77 -3.38 3.36
N ASN A 98 16.22 -4.56 3.06
CA ASN A 98 14.91 -4.69 2.43
C ASN A 98 13.80 -4.05 3.27
N VAL A 99 13.82 -4.24 4.61
CA VAL A 99 12.85 -3.60 5.51
C VAL A 99 13.05 -2.10 5.57
N LEU A 100 14.30 -1.62 5.59
CA LEU A 100 14.62 -0.19 5.59
C LEU A 100 14.13 0.52 4.33
N VAL A 101 14.24 -0.11 3.16
CA VAL A 101 13.66 0.41 1.90
C VAL A 101 12.14 0.60 2.04
N GLY A 102 11.44 -0.38 2.64
CA GLY A 102 10.01 -0.27 2.89
C GLY A 102 9.63 0.85 3.86
N LEU A 103 10.46 1.12 4.86
CA LEU A 103 10.24 2.16 5.86
C LEU A 103 10.61 3.58 5.36
N SER A 104 11.51 3.70 4.40
CA SER A 104 12.03 4.98 3.89
C SER A 104 10.93 5.87 3.28
N ASN A 105 9.87 5.27 2.76
CA ASN A 105 8.74 5.99 2.13
C ASN A 105 7.92 6.85 3.12
N LYS A 106 8.10 6.65 4.42
CA LYS A 106 7.37 7.40 5.47
C LYS A 106 8.14 8.60 6.02
N GLN A 107 9.37 8.83 5.60
CA GLN A 107 10.15 9.99 6.05
C GLN A 107 10.15 11.11 5.00
N PRO A 108 9.86 12.36 5.40
CA PRO A 108 10.13 13.49 4.54
C PRO A 108 11.66 13.59 4.34
N SER A 109 12.14 13.14 3.19
CA SER A 109 13.54 13.28 2.81
C SER A 109 13.85 14.77 2.63
N ASN A 110 14.46 15.38 3.63
CA ASN A 110 15.04 16.70 3.48
C ASN A 110 16.32 16.54 2.66
N PHE A 111 16.22 16.74 1.34
CA PHE A 111 17.32 16.62 0.39
C PHE A 111 18.59 17.33 0.86
N PHE A 112 18.45 18.52 1.47
CA PHE A 112 19.55 19.29 2.03
C PHE A 112 20.17 18.63 3.27
N ALA A 113 19.38 18.02 4.14
CA ALA A 113 19.89 17.32 5.33
C ALA A 113 20.65 16.04 4.96
N SER A 114 20.19 15.35 3.89
CA SER A 114 20.84 14.17 3.33
C SER A 114 22.14 14.52 2.64
N LEU A 115 22.17 15.62 1.86
CA LEU A 115 23.34 16.09 1.12
C LEU A 115 24.45 16.57 2.06
N LEU A 116 24.10 17.26 3.17
CA LEU A 116 25.04 17.84 4.12
C LEU A 116 25.40 16.89 5.27
N ARG A 117 24.84 15.67 5.32
CA ARG A 117 25.06 14.67 6.38
C ARG A 117 25.00 15.29 7.79
N LEU A 118 23.97 16.12 8.04
CA LEU A 118 23.79 16.78 9.32
C LEU A 118 23.53 15.74 10.44
N PRO A 119 23.85 16.04 11.72
CA PRO A 119 23.63 15.14 12.86
C PRO A 119 22.19 14.59 12.94
N LYS A 120 21.21 15.38 12.51
CA LYS A 120 19.80 15.01 12.43
C LYS A 120 19.54 13.88 11.41
N TYR A 121 20.39 13.71 10.40
CA TYR A 121 20.31 12.61 9.46
C TYR A 121 20.66 11.28 10.14
N TYR A 122 21.75 11.26 10.92
CA TYR A 122 22.17 10.04 11.61
C TYR A 122 21.19 9.60 12.69
N SER A 123 20.58 10.51 13.43
CA SER A 123 19.55 10.16 14.43
C SER A 123 18.30 9.57 13.77
N SER A 124 17.92 10.02 12.58
CA SER A 124 16.79 9.46 11.84
C SER A 124 17.09 8.09 11.23
N GLU A 125 18.34 7.82 10.84
CA GLU A 125 18.76 6.48 10.39
C GLU A 125 18.76 5.46 11.55
N GLU A 126 19.24 5.84 12.74
CA GLU A 126 19.19 4.96 13.92
C GLU A 126 17.75 4.65 14.32
N GLU A 127 16.85 5.64 14.33
CA GLU A 127 15.43 5.40 14.62
C GLU A 127 14.77 4.45 13.60
N LEU A 128 15.13 4.57 12.31
CA LEU A 128 14.62 3.66 11.27
C LEU A 128 15.15 2.25 11.47
N LYS A 129 16.43 2.13 11.79
CA LYS A 129 17.06 0.83 12.06
C LYS A 129 16.43 0.16 13.27
N ASP A 130 16.19 0.89 14.35
CA ASP A 130 15.51 0.37 15.55
C ASP A 130 14.08 -0.06 15.24
N LYS A 131 13.35 0.68 14.42
CA LYS A 131 12.01 0.30 13.95
C LYS A 131 12.05 -0.95 13.10
N ALA A 132 13.02 -1.04 12.18
CA ALA A 132 13.20 -2.21 11.33
C ALA A 132 13.51 -3.47 12.16
N MET A 133 14.44 -3.37 13.15
CA MET A 133 14.76 -4.47 14.04
C MET A 133 13.56 -4.93 14.88
N LYS A 134 12.76 -4.00 15.40
CA LYS A 134 11.52 -4.34 16.11
C LYS A 134 10.51 -5.06 15.22
N LEU A 135 10.39 -4.68 13.95
CA LEU A 135 9.54 -5.39 13.00
C LEU A 135 10.07 -6.79 12.71
N LEU A 136 11.38 -6.94 12.50
CA LEU A 136 12.01 -8.24 12.28
C LEU A 136 11.84 -9.18 13.47
N ALA A 137 11.94 -8.65 14.69
CA ALA A 137 11.74 -9.43 15.92
C ALA A 137 10.33 -10.03 16.03
N ILE A 138 9.29 -9.36 15.50
CA ILE A 138 7.92 -9.89 15.45
C ILE A 138 7.87 -11.23 14.68
N PHE A 139 8.74 -11.38 13.68
CA PHE A 139 8.81 -12.57 12.82
C PHE A 139 9.98 -13.49 13.16
N ASN A 140 10.70 -13.25 14.26
CA ASN A 140 11.94 -13.94 14.67
C ASN A 140 13.03 -13.91 13.58
N LEU A 141 13.16 -12.80 12.86
CA LEU A 141 14.16 -12.57 11.80
C LEU A 141 15.25 -11.57 12.20
N ASP A 142 15.25 -11.13 13.45
CA ASP A 142 16.24 -10.18 13.99
C ASP A 142 17.66 -10.78 14.07
N GLY A 143 17.78 -12.10 14.17
CA GLY A 143 19.05 -12.80 14.10
C GLY A 143 19.63 -12.97 12.69
N GLU A 144 18.84 -12.70 11.65
CA GLU A 144 19.21 -12.82 10.23
C GLU A 144 19.42 -11.43 9.56
N ALA A 145 19.47 -10.36 10.33
CA ALA A 145 19.48 -8.97 9.87
C ALA A 145 20.86 -8.49 9.39
#